data_9472c130a322c3a3a97f3cdfa4a05721
#
_entry.id   9472c130a322c3a3a97f3cdfa4a05721
#
_cell.length_a   1.000
_cell.length_b   1.000
_cell.length_c   1.000
_cell.angle_alpha   90.00
_cell.angle_beta   90.00
_cell.angle_gamma   90.00
#
_symmetry.space_group_name_H-M   'P 1'
#
loop_
_entity.id
_entity.type
_entity.pdbx_description
1 polymer ?
#
loop_
_entity_poly.entity_id
_entity_poly.type
_entity_poly.pdbx_seq_one_letter_code
_entity_poly.pdbx_strand_id
1 'polypeptide(L)'
;MTQSSNVRKKIRRRQNRKKKRRRLLLVLLLLLILAGGGYSLYYRLVCAPKTEQPQEVCFRDVVRGDGYLLFDEETIFTKASGTAVYNVREGKKVPKGFRVADINVMNDNSKVKDQLIRIQAAIDFKNDRTSEKSKDRINEEDENVIRNIQRFIRDEDYEKLISSINTLDLSTKHTVNVSELNELLKLSIPELEEKKDRLTRRIASTSADYVAPSSGIVSYTFDDFKKELSLENDDDTFTAAYLSGVSIEPLTRGENQVKEGRAFFRTISDTAYKIALPVDDARLVKDEMGKMVTVRIGKVVTEARVESVVGDDDSPVVILSLQDKLQEVYRPRKQKTTIIKSESPALKIPTTAIVKGKHGEKGVYVDAVRRFVTFVPVEVLSIRDKAAYISMGDDKGMIKNKKGKEVTTLRPTNEVIVEPKKVRKDKIVY
;
A
#
# COMPACT_ATOMS: atom_id res chain seq x y z
N MET A 1 10.44 112.86 -23.84
CA MET A 1 9.69 111.75 -23.15
C MET A 1 10.14 110.33 -23.58
N THR A 2 11.39 110.01 -23.82
CA THR A 2 11.81 108.71 -24.41
C THR A 2 12.77 107.86 -23.51
N GLN A 3 13.22 108.33 -22.34
CA GLN A 3 14.15 107.55 -21.46
C GLN A 3 13.43 106.60 -20.47
N SER A 4 12.18 106.88 -20.09
CA SER A 4 11.50 106.02 -19.05
C SER A 4 10.99 104.70 -19.59
N SER A 5 10.73 104.50 -20.89
CA SER A 5 10.25 103.27 -21.48
C SER A 5 11.32 102.18 -21.59
N ASN A 6 12.57 102.55 -21.84
CA ASN A 6 13.69 101.65 -21.98
C ASN A 6 14.16 101.02 -20.63
N VAL A 7 14.03 101.76 -19.53
CA VAL A 7 14.37 101.28 -18.16
C VAL A 7 13.31 100.23 -17.70
N ARG A 8 12.02 100.50 -17.94
CA ARG A 8 10.93 99.56 -17.65
C ARG A 8 11.04 98.25 -18.44
N LYS A 9 11.45 98.28 -19.72
CA LYS A 9 11.70 97.11 -20.55
C LYS A 9 12.93 96.29 -20.04
N LYS A 10 13.98 96.95 -19.56
CA LYS A 10 15.21 96.31 -18.99
C LYS A 10 14.89 95.64 -17.71
N ILE A 11 14.08 96.25 -16.81
CA ILE A 11 13.64 95.69 -15.54
C ILE A 11 12.72 94.46 -15.77
N ARG A 12 11.71 94.56 -16.68
CA ARG A 12 10.84 93.42 -17.04
C ARG A 12 11.65 92.24 -17.64
N ARG A 13 12.65 92.50 -18.49
CA ARG A 13 13.58 91.47 -19.02
C ARG A 13 14.42 90.79 -17.95
N ARG A 14 14.89 91.57 -16.92
CA ARG A 14 15.60 91.00 -15.79
C ARG A 14 14.70 90.15 -14.87
N GLN A 15 13.50 90.57 -14.61
CA GLN A 15 12.49 89.84 -13.82
C GLN A 15 12.07 88.57 -14.55
N ASN A 16 11.85 88.61 -15.85
CA ASN A 16 11.49 87.42 -16.63
C ASN A 16 12.65 86.42 -16.75
N ARG A 17 13.92 86.90 -16.79
CA ARG A 17 15.12 86.04 -16.72
C ARG A 17 15.27 85.37 -15.35
N LYS A 18 14.95 86.08 -14.22
CA LYS A 18 14.92 85.53 -12.89
C LYS A 18 13.79 84.51 -12.70
N LYS A 19 12.56 84.76 -13.26
CA LYS A 19 11.48 83.80 -13.25
C LYS A 19 11.76 82.57 -14.11
N LYS A 20 12.38 82.70 -15.27
CA LYS A 20 12.81 81.58 -16.11
C LYS A 20 13.90 80.75 -15.41
N ARG A 21 14.90 81.38 -14.80
CA ARG A 21 15.93 80.68 -14.00
C ARG A 21 15.33 79.91 -12.81
N ARG A 22 14.38 80.53 -12.06
CA ARG A 22 13.65 79.85 -10.97
C ARG A 22 12.84 78.68 -11.48
N ARG A 23 12.12 78.80 -12.58
CA ARG A 23 11.36 77.71 -13.23
C ARG A 23 12.32 76.60 -13.70
N LEU A 24 13.47 76.96 -14.28
CA LEU A 24 14.45 75.96 -14.71
C LEU A 24 15.08 75.23 -13.53
N LEU A 25 15.39 75.95 -12.41
CA LEU A 25 15.84 75.32 -11.16
C LEU A 25 14.79 74.38 -10.55
N LEU A 26 13.50 74.77 -10.55
CA LEU A 26 12.40 73.92 -10.08
C LEU A 26 12.24 72.67 -10.94
N VAL A 27 12.34 72.80 -12.28
CA VAL A 27 12.29 71.65 -13.20
C VAL A 27 13.50 70.74 -13.00
N LEU A 28 14.66 71.29 -12.77
CA LEU A 28 15.92 70.51 -12.51
C LEU A 28 15.83 69.80 -11.17
N LEU A 29 15.25 70.46 -10.12
CA LEU A 29 14.99 69.84 -8.82
C LEU A 29 13.97 68.69 -8.93
N LEU A 30 12.89 68.87 -9.72
CA LEU A 30 11.86 67.86 -9.98
C LEU A 30 12.45 66.65 -10.70
N LEU A 31 13.31 66.89 -11.72
CA LEU A 31 14.06 65.83 -12.44
C LEU A 31 14.98 65.04 -11.52
N LEU A 32 15.67 65.76 -10.59
CA LEU A 32 16.55 65.12 -9.60
C LEU A 32 15.74 64.22 -8.60
N ILE A 33 14.58 64.71 -8.17
CA ILE A 33 13.67 63.91 -7.30
C ILE A 33 13.12 62.70 -8.09
N LEU A 34 12.70 62.87 -9.33
CA LEU A 34 12.24 61.80 -10.20
C LEU A 34 13.38 60.76 -10.47
N ALA A 35 14.61 61.23 -10.78
CA ALA A 35 15.74 60.35 -10.99
C ALA A 35 16.12 59.59 -9.70
N GLY A 36 16.13 60.28 -8.55
CA GLY A 36 16.38 59.66 -7.24
C GLY A 36 15.31 58.66 -6.83
N GLY A 37 14.03 59.04 -7.08
CA GLY A 37 12.88 58.14 -6.86
C GLY A 37 12.92 56.92 -7.79
N GLY A 38 13.17 57.14 -9.08
CA GLY A 38 13.32 56.08 -10.08
C GLY A 38 14.47 55.14 -9.77
N TYR A 39 15.66 55.71 -9.36
CA TYR A 39 16.81 54.91 -8.94
C TYR A 39 16.51 54.12 -7.66
N SER A 40 15.84 54.72 -6.68
CA SER A 40 15.42 54.03 -5.46
C SER A 40 14.44 52.89 -5.73
N LEU A 41 13.50 53.12 -6.64
CA LEU A 41 12.52 52.11 -7.06
C LEU A 41 13.21 50.97 -7.85
N TYR A 42 14.08 51.31 -8.78
CA TYR A 42 14.90 50.35 -9.52
C TYR A 42 15.76 49.50 -8.58
N TYR A 43 16.43 50.13 -7.61
CA TYR A 43 17.23 49.42 -6.64
C TYR A 43 16.43 48.47 -5.76
N ARG A 44 15.22 48.87 -5.34
CA ARG A 44 14.30 48.01 -4.58
C ARG A 44 13.77 46.83 -5.39
N LEU A 45 13.40 47.03 -6.65
CA LEU A 45 12.76 46.01 -7.49
C LEU A 45 13.75 45.02 -8.12
N VAL A 46 14.93 45.49 -8.50
CA VAL A 46 15.89 44.69 -9.28
C VAL A 46 17.13 44.25 -8.49
N CYS A 47 17.61 45.12 -7.60
CA CYS A 47 18.89 44.89 -6.88
C CYS A 47 18.71 44.34 -5.46
N ALA A 48 17.49 44.43 -4.88
CA ALA A 48 17.23 43.85 -3.57
C ALA A 48 17.25 42.30 -3.65
N PRO A 49 17.92 41.62 -2.72
CA PRO A 49 17.89 40.17 -2.69
C PRO A 49 16.45 39.70 -2.37
N LYS A 50 16.00 38.67 -3.05
CA LYS A 50 14.72 38.04 -2.75
C LYS A 50 14.85 37.23 -1.47
N THR A 51 13.85 37.33 -0.60
CA THR A 51 13.73 36.55 0.63
C THR A 51 12.55 35.60 0.53
N GLU A 52 12.64 34.46 1.19
CA GLU A 52 11.59 33.46 1.30
C GLU A 52 11.62 32.88 2.70
N GLN A 53 10.43 32.63 3.26
CA GLN A 53 10.33 31.95 4.56
C GLN A 53 10.46 30.44 4.38
N PRO A 54 11.23 29.74 5.23
CA PRO A 54 11.34 28.31 5.23
C PRO A 54 9.97 27.65 5.45
N GLN A 55 9.69 26.60 4.70
CA GLN A 55 8.47 25.81 4.90
C GLN A 55 8.75 24.68 5.89
N GLU A 56 7.95 24.58 6.93
CA GLU A 56 8.00 23.44 7.83
C GLU A 56 7.45 22.21 7.12
N VAL A 57 8.21 21.12 7.14
CA VAL A 57 7.86 19.85 6.52
C VAL A 57 8.32 18.69 7.40
N CYS A 58 7.62 17.55 7.30
CA CYS A 58 8.13 16.32 7.87
C CYS A 58 9.12 15.70 6.87
N PHE A 59 10.40 15.72 7.19
CA PHE A 59 11.43 15.05 6.41
C PHE A 59 11.45 13.57 6.76
N ARG A 60 11.38 12.74 5.72
CA ARG A 60 11.51 11.28 5.82
C ARG A 60 12.76 10.83 5.10
N ASP A 61 13.68 10.26 5.87
CA ASP A 61 14.79 9.52 5.28
C ASP A 61 14.27 8.13 4.90
N VAL A 62 14.20 7.88 3.58
CA VAL A 62 13.54 6.69 3.04
C VAL A 62 14.39 6.04 1.97
N VAL A 63 14.37 4.71 1.96
CA VAL A 63 14.91 3.87 0.89
C VAL A 63 13.75 3.22 0.16
N ARG A 64 13.72 3.29 -1.16
CA ARG A 64 12.62 2.82 -2.01
C ARG A 64 13.11 1.82 -3.01
N GLY A 65 12.25 0.84 -3.32
CA GLY A 65 12.50 -0.13 -4.37
C GLY A 65 11.25 -0.94 -4.69
N ASP A 66 11.39 -1.87 -5.62
CA ASP A 66 10.40 -2.89 -5.90
C ASP A 66 10.71 -4.11 -5.04
N GLY A 67 9.95 -4.31 -3.96
CA GLY A 67 10.12 -5.44 -3.05
C GLY A 67 9.44 -6.70 -3.59
N TYR A 68 10.13 -7.83 -3.47
CA TYR A 68 9.66 -9.17 -3.80
C TYR A 68 9.31 -9.91 -2.51
N LEU A 69 8.05 -10.32 -2.38
CA LEU A 69 7.58 -11.06 -1.21
C LEU A 69 8.00 -12.53 -1.31
N LEU A 70 8.64 -13.00 -0.27
CA LEU A 70 9.10 -14.37 -0.09
C LEU A 70 8.26 -15.00 1.03
N PHE A 71 7.55 -16.06 0.72
CA PHE A 71 6.75 -16.81 1.69
C PHE A 71 6.57 -18.26 1.26
N ASP A 72 6.33 -19.12 2.24
CA ASP A 72 6.04 -20.52 1.99
C ASP A 72 4.57 -20.70 1.67
N GLU A 73 4.32 -21.53 0.66
CA GLU A 73 2.99 -21.86 0.22
C GLU A 73 2.88 -23.32 -0.20
N GLU A 74 1.73 -23.88 0.02
CA GLU A 74 1.40 -25.23 -0.42
C GLU A 74 0.22 -25.20 -1.36
N THR A 75 0.43 -25.64 -2.60
CA THR A 75 -0.61 -25.68 -3.64
C THR A 75 -1.28 -27.03 -3.64
N ILE A 76 -2.60 -27.02 -3.58
CA ILE A 76 -3.46 -28.20 -3.64
C ILE A 76 -3.98 -28.34 -5.07
N PHE A 77 -3.86 -29.55 -5.62
CA PHE A 77 -4.32 -29.87 -6.96
C PHE A 77 -5.61 -30.66 -6.93
N THR A 78 -6.43 -30.48 -7.95
CA THR A 78 -7.70 -31.20 -8.11
C THR A 78 -7.46 -32.69 -8.37
N LYS A 79 -8.21 -33.54 -7.68
CA LYS A 79 -8.21 -35.01 -7.87
C LYS A 79 -9.34 -35.49 -8.79
N ALA A 80 -10.22 -34.58 -9.19
CA ALA A 80 -11.36 -34.87 -10.06
C ALA A 80 -11.76 -33.64 -10.88
N SER A 81 -12.46 -33.85 -11.98
CA SER A 81 -13.05 -32.79 -12.80
C SER A 81 -14.49 -32.52 -12.35
N GLY A 82 -14.90 -31.25 -12.26
CA GLY A 82 -16.25 -30.87 -11.85
C GLY A 82 -16.43 -29.39 -11.60
N THR A 83 -17.53 -29.04 -10.94
CA THR A 83 -17.78 -27.66 -10.51
C THR A 83 -17.25 -27.46 -9.10
N ALA A 84 -16.37 -26.47 -8.94
CA ALA A 84 -15.81 -26.11 -7.64
C ALA A 84 -16.82 -25.34 -6.79
N VAL A 85 -16.91 -25.71 -5.52
CA VAL A 85 -17.64 -24.99 -4.48
C VAL A 85 -16.61 -24.55 -3.43
N TYR A 86 -16.48 -23.24 -3.27
CA TYR A 86 -15.52 -22.66 -2.35
C TYR A 86 -16.20 -22.31 -1.03
N ASN A 87 -15.73 -22.91 0.07
CA ASN A 87 -16.27 -22.71 1.42
C ASN A 87 -15.62 -21.53 2.15
N VAL A 88 -14.52 -20.99 1.59
CA VAL A 88 -13.73 -19.92 2.18
C VAL A 88 -13.54 -18.82 1.15
N ARG A 89 -13.54 -17.57 1.59
CA ARG A 89 -13.24 -16.43 0.72
C ARG A 89 -11.73 -16.29 0.52
N GLU A 90 -11.35 -15.74 -0.65
CA GLU A 90 -9.97 -15.34 -0.97
C GLU A 90 -9.36 -14.51 0.17
N GLY A 91 -8.13 -14.83 0.58
CA GLY A 91 -7.40 -14.14 1.62
C GLY A 91 -7.82 -14.45 3.06
N LYS A 92 -8.72 -15.39 3.28
CA LYS A 92 -9.16 -15.80 4.63
C LYS A 92 -8.11 -16.70 5.30
N LYS A 93 -7.81 -16.45 6.56
CA LYS A 93 -7.02 -17.35 7.40
C LYS A 93 -7.84 -18.57 7.81
N VAL A 94 -7.23 -19.76 7.71
CA VAL A 94 -7.83 -21.04 8.13
C VAL A 94 -6.84 -21.88 8.92
N PRO A 95 -7.31 -22.70 9.86
CA PRO A 95 -6.46 -23.67 10.54
C PRO A 95 -6.18 -24.87 9.62
N LYS A 96 -5.12 -25.62 9.95
CA LYS A 96 -4.84 -26.92 9.32
C LYS A 96 -6.06 -27.87 9.44
N GLY A 97 -6.36 -28.57 8.33
CA GLY A 97 -7.49 -29.51 8.26
C GLY A 97 -8.85 -28.84 7.99
N PHE A 98 -8.90 -27.51 7.85
CA PHE A 98 -10.12 -26.82 7.51
C PHE A 98 -10.56 -27.15 6.06
N ARG A 99 -11.84 -27.44 5.85
CA ARG A 99 -12.43 -27.74 4.53
C ARG A 99 -12.56 -26.46 3.71
N VAL A 100 -11.61 -26.27 2.77
CA VAL A 100 -11.48 -25.04 1.98
C VAL A 100 -12.44 -25.02 0.80
N ALA A 101 -12.57 -26.16 0.12
CA ALA A 101 -13.37 -26.27 -1.08
C ALA A 101 -13.84 -27.71 -1.32
N ASP A 102 -14.81 -27.86 -2.18
CA ASP A 102 -15.36 -29.13 -2.67
C ASP A 102 -15.44 -29.13 -4.17
N ILE A 103 -15.41 -30.31 -4.78
CA ILE A 103 -15.70 -30.47 -6.21
C ILE A 103 -16.98 -31.31 -6.36
N ASN A 104 -17.99 -30.70 -6.95
CA ASN A 104 -19.17 -31.41 -7.41
C ASN A 104 -18.86 -31.99 -8.80
N VAL A 105 -18.63 -33.29 -8.84
CA VAL A 105 -18.38 -34.00 -10.10
C VAL A 105 -19.66 -34.00 -10.94
N MET A 106 -19.67 -33.22 -12.00
CA MET A 106 -20.79 -33.19 -12.95
C MET A 106 -20.89 -34.53 -13.67
N ASN A 107 -22.07 -35.10 -13.65
CA ASN A 107 -22.64 -36.12 -14.52
C ASN A 107 -23.01 -37.50 -13.92
N ASP A 108 -22.37 -37.98 -12.85
CA ASP A 108 -22.74 -39.31 -12.36
C ASP A 108 -23.38 -39.32 -10.97
N ASN A 109 -23.11 -38.26 -10.20
CA ASN A 109 -23.57 -38.21 -8.81
C ASN A 109 -25.08 -37.88 -8.66
N SER A 110 -25.70 -37.16 -9.58
CA SER A 110 -27.18 -36.93 -9.49
C SER A 110 -27.92 -38.24 -9.68
N LYS A 111 -27.55 -39.05 -10.66
CA LYS A 111 -28.14 -40.39 -10.87
C LYS A 111 -27.87 -41.31 -9.69
N VAL A 112 -26.64 -41.27 -9.13
CA VAL A 112 -26.28 -42.09 -7.97
C VAL A 112 -27.03 -41.62 -6.70
N LYS A 113 -27.18 -40.30 -6.51
CA LYS A 113 -27.99 -39.73 -5.42
C LYS A 113 -29.45 -40.08 -5.60
N ASP A 114 -30.00 -39.98 -6.79
CA ASP A 114 -31.39 -40.41 -7.08
C ASP A 114 -31.58 -41.89 -6.79
N GLN A 115 -30.62 -42.75 -7.13
CA GLN A 115 -30.64 -44.17 -6.78
C GLN A 115 -30.58 -44.40 -5.26
N LEU A 116 -29.75 -43.64 -4.53
CA LEU A 116 -29.68 -43.70 -3.06
C LEU A 116 -31.00 -43.32 -2.40
N ILE A 117 -31.62 -42.25 -2.87
CA ILE A 117 -32.94 -41.80 -2.38
C ILE A 117 -33.99 -42.90 -2.61
N ARG A 118 -34.00 -43.53 -3.78
CA ARG A 118 -34.92 -44.64 -4.09
C ARG A 118 -34.68 -45.88 -3.22
N ILE A 119 -33.45 -46.25 -2.97
CA ILE A 119 -33.09 -47.36 -2.08
C ILE A 119 -33.49 -47.05 -0.65
N GLN A 120 -33.23 -45.82 -0.17
CA GLN A 120 -33.66 -45.41 1.16
C GLN A 120 -35.20 -45.49 1.30
N ALA A 121 -35.93 -44.94 0.32
CA ALA A 121 -37.40 -45.03 0.29
C ALA A 121 -37.90 -46.48 0.29
N ALA A 122 -37.21 -47.40 -0.40
CA ALA A 122 -37.56 -48.83 -0.37
C ALA A 122 -37.29 -49.49 0.98
N ILE A 123 -36.22 -49.11 1.67
CA ILE A 123 -35.90 -49.58 3.04
C ILE A 123 -36.97 -49.06 4.01
N ASP A 124 -37.27 -47.77 3.93
CA ASP A 124 -38.24 -47.11 4.81
C ASP A 124 -39.65 -47.72 4.63
N PHE A 125 -40.09 -47.94 3.38
CA PHE A 125 -41.35 -48.61 3.09
C PHE A 125 -41.43 -50.05 3.62
N LYS A 126 -40.32 -50.80 3.62
CA LYS A 126 -40.28 -52.15 4.19
C LYS A 126 -40.27 -52.12 5.71
N ASN A 127 -39.61 -51.18 6.33
CA ASN A 127 -39.58 -50.99 7.78
C ASN A 127 -40.94 -50.49 8.31
N ASP A 128 -41.63 -49.60 7.56
CA ASP A 128 -42.96 -49.07 7.94
C ASP A 128 -44.04 -50.12 7.83
N ARG A 129 -43.94 -51.13 6.98
CA ARG A 129 -44.87 -52.29 7.01
C ARG A 129 -44.76 -53.13 8.26
N THR A 130 -43.67 -52.94 9.03
CA THR A 130 -43.47 -53.59 10.36
C THR A 130 -43.95 -52.74 11.52
N SER A 131 -44.35 -51.48 11.30
CA SER A 131 -44.83 -50.57 12.36
C SER A 131 -46.01 -49.73 11.86
N GLU A 132 -47.20 -49.98 12.44
CA GLU A 132 -48.46 -49.28 12.11
C GLU A 132 -48.56 -47.81 12.56
N LYS A 133 -47.45 -47.12 12.83
CA LYS A 133 -47.41 -45.80 13.50
C LYS A 133 -46.89 -44.61 12.67
N SER A 134 -46.68 -44.69 11.36
CA SER A 134 -45.91 -43.64 10.68
C SER A 134 -46.67 -42.69 9.73
N LYS A 135 -48.02 -42.70 9.68
CA LYS A 135 -48.74 -41.77 8.80
C LYS A 135 -48.73 -40.29 9.26
N ASP A 136 -48.54 -40.03 10.55
CA ASP A 136 -48.60 -38.66 11.08
C ASP A 136 -47.22 -37.94 11.19
N ARG A 137 -46.12 -38.68 11.05
CA ARG A 137 -44.77 -38.08 11.22
C ARG A 137 -44.21 -37.32 10.01
N ILE A 138 -44.60 -37.71 8.80
CA ILE A 138 -44.04 -37.11 7.56
C ILE A 138 -44.49 -35.65 7.42
N ASN A 139 -45.70 -35.29 7.85
CA ASN A 139 -46.19 -33.91 7.79
C ASN A 139 -45.55 -32.97 8.83
N GLU A 140 -45.17 -33.48 9.99
CA GLU A 140 -44.51 -32.64 11.04
C GLU A 140 -43.05 -32.30 10.72
N GLU A 141 -42.30 -33.20 10.09
CA GLU A 141 -40.92 -32.95 9.70
C GLU A 141 -40.84 -31.92 8.56
N ASP A 142 -41.70 -32.02 7.55
CA ASP A 142 -41.76 -31.05 6.44
C ASP A 142 -42.23 -29.66 6.93
N GLU A 143 -43.18 -29.58 7.84
CA GLU A 143 -43.58 -28.30 8.46
C GLU A 143 -42.50 -27.70 9.33
N ASN A 144 -41.66 -28.49 9.99
CA ASN A 144 -40.53 -28.03 10.76
C ASN A 144 -39.41 -27.48 9.83
N VAL A 145 -39.17 -28.13 8.69
CA VAL A 145 -38.24 -27.65 7.68
C VAL A 145 -38.68 -26.32 7.07
N ILE A 146 -40.00 -26.21 6.73
CA ILE A 146 -40.56 -24.95 6.20
C ILE A 146 -40.49 -23.83 7.25
N ARG A 147 -40.79 -24.10 8.52
CA ARG A 147 -40.64 -23.12 9.61
C ARG A 147 -39.15 -22.67 9.81
N ASN A 148 -38.24 -23.60 9.70
CA ASN A 148 -36.81 -23.29 9.76
C ASN A 148 -36.35 -22.44 8.57
N ILE A 149 -36.79 -22.75 7.35
CA ILE A 149 -36.49 -21.92 6.15
C ILE A 149 -37.01 -20.49 6.34
N GLN A 150 -38.28 -20.32 6.82
CA GLN A 150 -38.87 -19.02 7.09
C GLN A 150 -38.08 -18.23 8.17
N ARG A 151 -37.56 -18.93 9.19
CA ARG A 151 -36.73 -18.33 10.22
C ARG A 151 -35.37 -17.90 9.66
N PHE A 152 -34.66 -18.75 8.89
CA PHE A 152 -33.36 -18.45 8.31
C PHE A 152 -33.43 -17.32 7.28
N ILE A 153 -34.55 -17.19 6.54
CA ILE A 153 -34.79 -16.02 5.67
C ILE A 153 -34.88 -14.73 6.50
N ARG A 154 -35.60 -14.80 7.65
CA ARG A 154 -35.78 -13.63 8.53
C ARG A 154 -34.49 -13.22 9.23
N ASP A 155 -33.67 -14.21 9.62
CA ASP A 155 -32.41 -14.01 10.36
C ASP A 155 -31.23 -13.78 9.43
N GLU A 156 -31.43 -13.72 8.09
CA GLU A 156 -30.39 -13.56 7.03
C GLU A 156 -29.28 -14.63 7.09
N ASP A 157 -29.56 -15.80 7.69
CA ASP A 157 -28.62 -16.92 7.81
C ASP A 157 -28.64 -17.78 6.53
N TYR A 158 -27.98 -17.31 5.49
CA TYR A 158 -27.97 -17.92 4.16
C TYR A 158 -27.34 -19.33 4.12
N GLU A 159 -26.40 -19.65 5.02
CA GLU A 159 -25.76 -20.98 5.06
C GLU A 159 -26.76 -22.05 5.52
N LYS A 160 -27.49 -21.78 6.59
CA LYS A 160 -28.55 -22.68 7.10
C LYS A 160 -29.76 -22.73 6.18
N LEU A 161 -30.05 -21.59 5.52
CA LEU A 161 -31.11 -21.53 4.51
C LEU A 161 -30.82 -22.50 3.34
N ILE A 162 -29.61 -22.45 2.75
CA ILE A 162 -29.22 -23.33 1.65
C ILE A 162 -29.24 -24.81 2.09
N SER A 163 -28.74 -25.11 3.29
CA SER A 163 -28.80 -26.47 3.84
C SER A 163 -30.26 -26.97 3.98
N SER A 164 -31.13 -26.12 4.50
CA SER A 164 -32.55 -26.48 4.70
C SER A 164 -33.33 -26.63 3.38
N ILE A 165 -33.06 -25.77 2.38
CA ILE A 165 -33.62 -25.89 1.03
C ILE A 165 -33.16 -27.19 0.36
N ASN A 166 -31.90 -27.56 0.50
CA ASN A 166 -31.37 -28.80 -0.03
C ASN A 166 -32.03 -30.02 0.63
N THR A 167 -32.38 -29.96 1.92
CA THR A 167 -33.09 -31.00 2.64
C THR A 167 -34.52 -31.11 2.15
N LEU A 168 -35.20 -29.97 1.93
CA LEU A 168 -36.58 -29.94 1.38
C LEU A 168 -36.62 -30.42 -0.08
N ASP A 169 -35.64 -30.01 -0.91
CA ASP A 169 -35.56 -30.44 -2.32
C ASP A 169 -35.31 -31.94 -2.45
N LEU A 170 -34.66 -32.55 -1.48
CA LEU A 170 -34.53 -34.00 -1.35
C LEU A 170 -35.87 -34.67 -0.96
N SER A 171 -36.66 -34.03 -0.09
CA SER A 171 -37.96 -34.57 0.32
C SER A 171 -39.06 -34.43 -0.74
N THR A 172 -39.04 -33.35 -1.54
CA THR A 172 -40.04 -33.06 -2.58
C THR A 172 -39.77 -33.81 -3.91
N LYS A 173 -38.55 -34.29 -4.16
CA LYS A 173 -38.22 -35.11 -5.34
C LYS A 173 -38.69 -36.56 -5.26
N HIS A 174 -39.50 -36.92 -4.26
CA HIS A 174 -40.13 -38.24 -4.11
C HIS A 174 -41.30 -38.52 -5.07
N THR A 175 -41.33 -37.98 -6.28
CA THR A 175 -42.06 -38.59 -7.39
C THR A 175 -41.27 -39.80 -7.90
N VAL A 176 -41.22 -40.82 -7.08
CA VAL A 176 -40.54 -42.07 -7.39
C VAL A 176 -41.33 -42.73 -8.52
N ASN A 177 -40.64 -43.04 -9.62
CA ASN A 177 -41.20 -43.80 -10.71
C ASN A 177 -41.60 -45.19 -10.15
N VAL A 178 -42.88 -45.44 -10.02
CA VAL A 178 -43.46 -46.62 -9.33
C VAL A 178 -42.92 -47.95 -9.86
N SER A 179 -42.55 -48.00 -11.16
CA SER A 179 -41.98 -49.21 -11.76
C SER A 179 -40.60 -49.59 -11.25
N GLU A 180 -39.72 -48.55 -11.01
CA GLU A 180 -38.37 -48.79 -10.49
C GLU A 180 -38.35 -49.09 -9.00
N LEU A 181 -39.30 -48.52 -8.23
CA LEU A 181 -39.49 -48.84 -6.82
C LEU A 181 -39.93 -50.32 -6.65
N ASN A 182 -40.82 -50.83 -7.51
CA ASN A 182 -41.24 -52.22 -7.47
C ASN A 182 -40.12 -53.23 -7.65
N GLU A 183 -39.08 -52.92 -8.44
CA GLU A 183 -37.89 -53.74 -8.58
C GLU A 183 -37.06 -53.75 -7.27
N LEU A 184 -36.91 -52.60 -6.62
CA LEU A 184 -36.20 -52.50 -5.35
C LEU A 184 -36.91 -53.18 -4.21
N LEU A 185 -38.28 -53.17 -4.23
CA LEU A 185 -39.09 -53.80 -3.23
C LEU A 185 -39.05 -55.36 -3.30
N LYS A 186 -38.55 -55.93 -4.38
CA LYS A 186 -38.29 -57.38 -4.46
C LYS A 186 -37.07 -57.83 -3.69
N LEU A 187 -36.11 -56.91 -3.43
CA LEU A 187 -34.86 -57.17 -2.69
C LEU A 187 -35.15 -57.23 -1.19
N SER A 188 -34.38 -58.03 -0.45
CA SER A 188 -34.41 -58.05 1.00
C SER A 188 -33.78 -56.76 1.62
N ILE A 189 -34.10 -56.45 2.86
CA ILE A 189 -33.54 -55.29 3.55
C ILE A 189 -31.99 -55.33 3.57
N PRO A 190 -31.33 -56.46 3.90
CA PRO A 190 -29.87 -56.57 3.85
C PRO A 190 -29.29 -56.28 2.46
N GLU A 191 -29.94 -56.74 1.36
CA GLU A 191 -29.49 -56.47 -0.01
C GLU A 191 -29.62 -54.99 -0.38
N LEU A 192 -30.66 -54.33 0.11
CA LEU A 192 -30.86 -52.87 -0.08
C LEU A 192 -29.82 -52.07 0.69
N GLU A 193 -29.50 -52.48 1.92
CA GLU A 193 -28.44 -51.83 2.73
C GLU A 193 -27.06 -52.01 2.10
N GLU A 194 -26.72 -53.20 1.62
CA GLU A 194 -25.46 -53.42 0.89
C GLU A 194 -25.37 -52.57 -0.39
N LYS A 195 -26.46 -52.43 -1.13
CA LYS A 195 -26.52 -51.60 -2.32
C LYS A 195 -26.43 -50.11 -1.97
N LYS A 196 -27.04 -49.67 -0.88
CA LYS A 196 -26.88 -48.31 -0.31
C LYS A 196 -25.45 -48.03 0.06
N ASP A 197 -24.79 -48.95 0.77
CA ASP A 197 -23.42 -48.83 1.18
C ASP A 197 -22.42 -48.75 0.01
N ARG A 198 -22.66 -49.53 -1.03
CA ARG A 198 -21.84 -49.47 -2.28
C ARG A 198 -21.99 -48.12 -2.96
N LEU A 199 -23.20 -47.58 -3.09
CA LEU A 199 -23.42 -46.27 -3.70
C LEU A 199 -22.90 -45.13 -2.82
N THR A 200 -23.02 -45.23 -1.49
CA THR A 200 -22.47 -44.28 -0.54
C THR A 200 -20.94 -44.23 -0.62
N ARG A 201 -20.29 -45.39 -0.69
CA ARG A 201 -18.82 -45.46 -0.91
C ARG A 201 -18.43 -44.88 -2.26
N ARG A 202 -19.24 -45.10 -3.31
CA ARG A 202 -19.00 -44.51 -4.65
C ARG A 202 -19.11 -42.98 -4.61
N ILE A 203 -20.10 -42.40 -3.91
CA ILE A 203 -20.22 -40.95 -3.73
C ILE A 203 -19.05 -40.42 -2.87
N ALA A 204 -18.69 -41.08 -1.79
CA ALA A 204 -17.59 -40.72 -0.92
C ALA A 204 -16.24 -40.74 -1.67
N SER A 205 -16.06 -41.68 -2.61
CA SER A 205 -14.85 -41.73 -3.45
C SER A 205 -14.80 -40.63 -4.53
N THR A 206 -15.95 -40.00 -4.84
CA THR A 206 -16.07 -38.95 -5.86
C THR A 206 -16.15 -37.53 -5.24
N SER A 207 -16.47 -37.40 -3.95
CA SER A 207 -16.37 -36.13 -3.23
C SER A 207 -15.04 -36.08 -2.49
N ALA A 208 -14.01 -35.58 -3.12
CA ALA A 208 -12.75 -35.33 -2.45
C ALA A 208 -12.90 -34.05 -1.62
N ASP A 209 -12.83 -34.20 -0.30
CA ASP A 209 -12.72 -33.04 0.61
C ASP A 209 -11.34 -32.40 0.41
N TYR A 210 -11.34 -31.14 0.09
CA TYR A 210 -10.14 -30.36 -0.07
C TYR A 210 -9.91 -29.54 1.20
N VAL A 211 -9.01 -30.03 2.03
CA VAL A 211 -8.67 -29.41 3.32
C VAL A 211 -7.35 -28.67 3.25
N ALA A 212 -7.22 -27.63 4.06
CA ALA A 212 -5.98 -26.89 4.21
C ALA A 212 -4.89 -27.80 4.80
N PRO A 213 -3.74 -28.01 4.13
CA PRO A 213 -2.66 -28.88 4.60
C PRO A 213 -1.91 -28.27 5.79
N SER A 214 -1.87 -26.94 5.86
CA SER A 214 -1.25 -26.15 6.92
C SER A 214 -2.18 -25.02 7.35
N SER A 215 -1.93 -24.44 8.52
CA SER A 215 -2.56 -23.18 8.94
C SER A 215 -2.01 -22.04 8.09
N GLY A 216 -2.89 -21.13 7.60
CA GLY A 216 -2.43 -20.04 6.78
C GLY A 216 -3.55 -19.32 6.01
N ILE A 217 -3.17 -18.50 5.04
CA ILE A 217 -4.05 -17.71 4.20
C ILE A 217 -4.42 -18.54 2.95
N VAL A 218 -5.72 -18.69 2.70
CA VAL A 218 -6.20 -19.36 1.49
C VAL A 218 -6.18 -18.39 0.31
N SER A 219 -5.61 -18.83 -0.81
CA SER A 219 -5.64 -18.08 -2.06
C SER A 219 -6.05 -18.96 -3.23
N TYR A 220 -6.93 -18.43 -4.07
CA TYR A 220 -7.36 -19.04 -5.34
C TYR A 220 -6.65 -18.42 -6.54
N THR A 221 -5.68 -17.55 -6.28
CA THR A 221 -4.85 -16.93 -7.29
C THR A 221 -3.47 -17.58 -7.24
N PHE A 222 -2.93 -17.93 -8.40
CA PHE A 222 -1.67 -18.63 -8.53
C PHE A 222 -0.66 -17.75 -9.23
N ASP A 223 0.59 -17.89 -8.83
CA ASP A 223 1.76 -17.45 -9.56
C ASP A 223 2.69 -18.66 -9.64
N ASP A 224 3.51 -18.72 -10.66
CA ASP A 224 4.39 -19.88 -10.90
C ASP A 224 5.73 -19.75 -10.13
N PHE A 225 5.80 -18.86 -9.11
CA PHE A 225 7.05 -18.51 -8.42
C PHE A 225 7.24 -19.17 -7.05
N LYS A 226 6.53 -20.23 -6.76
CA LYS A 226 6.64 -20.95 -5.48
C LYS A 226 8.09 -21.33 -5.16
N LYS A 227 8.86 -21.77 -6.13
CA LYS A 227 10.24 -22.23 -5.93
C LYS A 227 11.23 -21.06 -5.92
N GLU A 228 11.03 -20.11 -6.80
CA GLU A 228 11.92 -18.97 -6.99
C GLU A 228 11.88 -17.99 -5.84
N LEU A 229 10.70 -17.78 -5.25
CA LEU A 229 10.45 -16.82 -4.16
C LEU A 229 9.98 -17.52 -2.87
N SER A 230 10.60 -18.67 -2.54
CA SER A 230 10.37 -19.42 -1.29
C SER A 230 11.27 -18.92 -0.17
N LEU A 231 10.80 -19.06 1.09
CA LEU A 231 11.63 -18.87 2.29
C LEU A 231 12.66 -19.98 2.50
N GLU A 232 12.51 -21.13 1.83
CA GLU A 232 13.46 -22.24 1.89
C GLU A 232 14.78 -21.92 1.18
N ASN A 233 14.80 -20.93 0.29
CA ASN A 233 16.01 -20.51 -0.40
C ASN A 233 16.89 -19.66 0.53
N ASP A 234 18.20 -19.85 0.43
CA ASP A 234 19.17 -19.02 1.15
C ASP A 234 19.06 -17.56 0.70
N ASP A 235 19.20 -16.63 1.64
CA ASP A 235 19.12 -15.19 1.37
C ASP A 235 20.07 -14.73 0.26
N ASP A 236 21.27 -15.34 0.18
CA ASP A 236 22.28 -15.03 -0.84
C ASP A 236 21.84 -15.34 -2.26
N THR A 237 20.77 -16.12 -2.45
CA THR A 237 20.17 -16.40 -3.76
C THR A 237 19.50 -15.15 -4.35
N PHE A 238 18.96 -14.27 -3.51
CA PHE A 238 18.11 -13.14 -3.93
C PHE A 238 18.93 -11.93 -4.38
N THR A 239 19.87 -12.12 -5.29
CA THR A 239 20.61 -11.00 -5.90
C THR A 239 19.72 -10.18 -6.82
N ALA A 240 20.12 -8.93 -7.11
CA ALA A 240 19.35 -8.06 -8.03
C ALA A 240 19.25 -8.67 -9.43
N ALA A 241 20.30 -9.36 -9.90
CA ALA A 241 20.29 -10.07 -11.17
C ALA A 241 19.27 -11.22 -11.17
N TYR A 242 19.23 -12.03 -10.11
CA TYR A 242 18.26 -13.10 -9.94
C TYR A 242 16.83 -12.55 -9.95
N LEU A 243 16.53 -11.55 -9.12
CA LEU A 243 15.20 -10.94 -9.00
C LEU A 243 14.74 -10.26 -10.30
N SER A 244 15.66 -9.68 -11.07
CA SER A 244 15.32 -9.11 -12.39
C SER A 244 14.93 -10.16 -13.43
N GLY A 245 15.42 -11.39 -13.30
CA GLY A 245 15.08 -12.55 -14.13
C GLY A 245 13.72 -13.17 -13.78
N VAL A 246 13.16 -12.87 -12.59
CA VAL A 246 11.85 -13.36 -12.17
C VAL A 246 10.77 -12.54 -12.87
N SER A 247 10.19 -13.09 -13.95
CA SER A 247 9.08 -12.45 -14.67
C SER A 247 7.76 -12.73 -13.96
N ILE A 248 7.24 -11.75 -13.24
CA ILE A 248 5.97 -11.90 -12.53
C ILE A 248 4.82 -11.77 -13.51
N GLU A 249 4.22 -12.91 -13.87
CA GLU A 249 3.00 -12.96 -14.67
C GLU A 249 1.75 -12.61 -13.85
N PRO A 250 0.68 -12.12 -14.51
CA PRO A 250 -0.56 -11.82 -13.83
C PRO A 250 -1.15 -13.07 -13.18
N LEU A 251 -1.60 -12.92 -11.95
CA LEU A 251 -2.24 -13.96 -11.16
C LEU A 251 -3.46 -14.54 -11.87
N THR A 252 -3.45 -15.84 -12.13
CA THR A 252 -4.60 -16.55 -12.71
C THR A 252 -5.57 -16.93 -11.59
N ARG A 253 -6.82 -16.50 -11.70
CA ARG A 253 -7.86 -16.90 -10.76
C ARG A 253 -8.36 -18.31 -11.13
N GLY A 254 -8.58 -19.15 -10.12
CA GLY A 254 -9.21 -20.46 -10.30
C GLY A 254 -10.59 -20.36 -10.96
N GLU A 255 -10.87 -21.24 -11.91
CA GLU A 255 -12.16 -21.34 -12.58
C GLU A 255 -13.17 -22.11 -11.73
N ASN A 256 -14.47 -21.79 -11.86
CA ASN A 256 -15.53 -22.57 -11.19
C ASN A 256 -15.65 -24.00 -11.76
N GLN A 257 -15.32 -24.19 -13.04
CA GLN A 257 -15.18 -25.52 -13.63
C GLN A 257 -13.72 -25.94 -13.60
N VAL A 258 -13.41 -26.97 -12.87
CA VAL A 258 -12.05 -27.46 -12.67
C VAL A 258 -11.86 -28.80 -13.37
N LYS A 259 -10.66 -29.01 -13.89
CA LYS A 259 -10.20 -30.28 -14.46
C LYS A 259 -9.26 -30.96 -13.48
N GLU A 260 -9.22 -32.28 -13.48
CA GLU A 260 -8.28 -33.07 -12.70
C GLU A 260 -6.83 -32.65 -12.97
N GLY A 261 -6.00 -32.63 -11.92
CA GLY A 261 -4.59 -32.25 -11.99
C GLY A 261 -4.31 -30.74 -12.07
N ARG A 262 -5.33 -29.87 -11.98
CA ARG A 262 -5.14 -28.41 -11.97
C ARG A 262 -4.98 -27.88 -10.57
N ALA A 263 -4.22 -26.78 -10.42
CA ALA A 263 -4.12 -26.05 -9.15
C ALA A 263 -5.51 -25.57 -8.73
N PHE A 264 -5.90 -25.87 -7.49
CA PHE A 264 -7.23 -25.63 -6.97
C PHE A 264 -7.26 -24.46 -5.98
N PHE A 265 -6.43 -24.51 -4.99
CA PHE A 265 -6.13 -23.41 -4.08
C PHE A 265 -4.72 -23.58 -3.52
N ARG A 266 -4.19 -22.54 -2.93
CA ARG A 266 -2.96 -22.62 -2.15
C ARG A 266 -3.20 -22.11 -0.74
N THR A 267 -2.44 -22.64 0.22
CA THR A 267 -2.32 -22.11 1.56
C THR A 267 -0.97 -21.45 1.71
N ILE A 268 -0.96 -20.19 2.16
CA ILE A 268 0.24 -19.40 2.39
C ILE A 268 0.47 -19.38 3.89
N SER A 269 1.64 -19.84 4.34
CA SER A 269 2.02 -19.79 5.75
C SER A 269 2.08 -18.33 6.22
N ASP A 270 1.48 -18.05 7.37
CA ASP A 270 1.39 -16.70 7.92
C ASP A 270 2.28 -16.49 9.17
N THR A 271 3.19 -17.41 9.43
CA THR A 271 4.07 -17.34 10.59
C THR A 271 5.18 -16.32 10.44
N ALA A 272 5.76 -16.24 9.26
CA ALA A 272 6.79 -15.27 8.91
C ALA A 272 6.87 -15.16 7.37
N TYR A 273 7.35 -14.03 6.88
CA TYR A 273 7.67 -13.82 5.48
C TYR A 273 8.83 -12.84 5.36
N LYS A 274 9.48 -12.82 4.21
CA LYS A 274 10.57 -11.90 3.92
C LYS A 274 10.23 -11.03 2.71
N ILE A 275 10.96 -9.93 2.58
CA ILE A 275 10.94 -9.07 1.41
C ILE A 275 12.38 -8.90 0.92
N ALA A 276 12.65 -9.32 -0.30
CA ALA A 276 13.87 -8.98 -0.99
C ALA A 276 13.67 -7.65 -1.71
N LEU A 277 14.38 -6.61 -1.28
CA LEU A 277 14.25 -5.25 -1.77
C LEU A 277 15.55 -4.79 -2.45
N PRO A 278 15.63 -4.80 -3.79
CA PRO A 278 16.73 -4.16 -4.49
C PRO A 278 16.76 -2.65 -4.19
N VAL A 279 17.95 -2.13 -3.88
CA VAL A 279 18.17 -0.71 -3.57
C VAL A 279 19.39 -0.19 -4.34
N ASP A 280 19.47 1.14 -4.51
CA ASP A 280 20.52 1.76 -5.31
C ASP A 280 21.89 1.81 -4.59
N ASP A 281 21.91 1.69 -3.26
CA ASP A 281 23.14 1.84 -2.47
C ASP A 281 23.00 1.13 -1.12
N ALA A 282 23.88 0.16 -0.86
CA ALA A 282 23.95 -0.59 0.40
C ALA A 282 24.19 0.29 1.63
N ARG A 283 24.94 1.40 1.46
CA ARG A 283 25.27 2.33 2.56
C ARG A 283 24.01 2.98 3.16
N LEU A 284 22.92 3.08 2.38
CA LEU A 284 21.66 3.64 2.84
C LEU A 284 21.01 2.81 3.96
N VAL A 285 21.35 1.53 4.08
CA VAL A 285 20.71 0.59 5.03
C VAL A 285 21.72 -0.06 5.97
N LYS A 286 23.03 0.08 5.71
CA LYS A 286 24.10 -0.60 6.46
C LYS A 286 24.04 -0.34 7.97
N ASP A 287 23.68 0.87 8.38
CA ASP A 287 23.55 1.27 9.79
C ASP A 287 22.26 0.71 10.45
N GLU A 288 21.35 0.14 9.66
CA GLU A 288 20.06 -0.40 10.12
C GLU A 288 20.07 -1.93 10.27
N MET A 289 21.18 -2.59 9.98
CA MET A 289 21.32 -4.04 10.10
C MET A 289 20.96 -4.54 11.49
N GLY A 290 20.10 -5.56 11.54
CA GLY A 290 19.59 -6.16 12.78
C GLY A 290 18.53 -5.35 13.54
N LYS A 291 18.24 -4.11 13.11
CA LYS A 291 17.25 -3.25 13.76
C LYS A 291 15.87 -3.43 13.16
N MET A 292 14.87 -3.02 13.95
CA MET A 292 13.49 -2.85 13.46
C MET A 292 13.36 -1.52 12.76
N VAL A 293 12.76 -1.53 11.57
CA VAL A 293 12.50 -0.36 10.76
C VAL A 293 11.03 -0.34 10.34
N THR A 294 10.47 0.84 10.19
CA THR A 294 9.12 0.97 9.63
C THR A 294 9.18 0.78 8.12
N VAL A 295 8.34 -0.11 7.61
CA VAL A 295 8.26 -0.41 6.17
C VAL A 295 6.85 -0.14 5.64
N ARG A 296 6.78 0.49 4.48
CA ARG A 296 5.54 0.67 3.73
C ARG A 296 5.57 -0.23 2.50
N ILE A 297 4.61 -1.16 2.42
CA ILE A 297 4.43 -2.10 1.31
C ILE A 297 3.14 -1.69 0.60
N GLY A 298 3.23 -1.10 -0.59
CA GLY A 298 2.09 -0.49 -1.23
C GLY A 298 1.43 0.59 -0.34
N LYS A 299 0.26 0.28 0.22
CA LYS A 299 -0.48 1.16 1.15
C LYS A 299 -0.36 0.74 2.62
N VAL A 300 0.14 -0.45 2.89
CA VAL A 300 0.24 -1.03 4.23
C VAL A 300 1.53 -0.58 4.90
N VAL A 301 1.45 -0.15 6.15
CA VAL A 301 2.60 0.21 6.99
C VAL A 301 2.74 -0.83 8.09
N THR A 302 3.93 -1.37 8.25
CA THR A 302 4.26 -2.39 9.24
C THR A 302 5.71 -2.24 9.70
N GLU A 303 6.13 -3.04 10.66
CA GLU A 303 7.51 -3.12 11.10
C GLU A 303 8.21 -4.33 10.47
N ALA A 304 9.47 -4.17 10.16
CA ALA A 304 10.33 -5.21 9.62
C ALA A 304 11.70 -5.17 10.28
N ARG A 305 12.34 -6.31 10.41
CA ARG A 305 13.74 -6.40 10.81
C ARG A 305 14.61 -6.42 9.55
N VAL A 306 15.65 -5.61 9.50
CA VAL A 306 16.69 -5.70 8.47
C VAL A 306 17.56 -6.91 8.79
N GLU A 307 17.45 -7.98 8.01
CA GLU A 307 18.11 -9.26 8.29
C GLU A 307 19.50 -9.34 7.65
N SER A 308 19.57 -9.06 6.33
CA SER A 308 20.81 -9.12 5.58
C SER A 308 20.82 -8.15 4.42
N VAL A 309 21.99 -7.88 3.87
CA VAL A 309 22.18 -7.18 2.59
C VAL A 309 23.01 -8.10 1.70
N VAL A 310 22.46 -8.44 0.57
CA VAL A 310 22.98 -9.45 -0.39
C VAL A 310 23.40 -8.75 -1.68
N GLY A 311 24.40 -9.29 -2.37
CA GLY A 311 24.87 -8.80 -3.66
C GLY A 311 25.99 -7.77 -3.54
N ASP A 312 26.36 -7.20 -4.69
CA ASP A 312 27.45 -6.24 -4.82
C ASP A 312 27.04 -4.82 -4.37
N ASP A 313 28.03 -3.98 -4.04
CA ASP A 313 27.80 -2.58 -3.61
C ASP A 313 27.02 -1.75 -4.65
N ASP A 314 27.09 -2.09 -5.94
CA ASP A 314 26.41 -1.37 -7.03
C ASP A 314 24.95 -1.80 -7.24
N SER A 315 24.55 -2.97 -6.73
CA SER A 315 23.21 -3.51 -6.87
C SER A 315 22.78 -4.36 -5.67
N PRO A 316 22.81 -3.78 -4.47
CA PRO A 316 22.52 -4.51 -3.24
C PRO A 316 21.03 -4.81 -3.11
N VAL A 317 20.73 -5.93 -2.46
CA VAL A 317 19.36 -6.35 -2.09
C VAL A 317 19.26 -6.43 -0.59
N VAL A 318 18.32 -5.70 0.00
CA VAL A 318 18.03 -5.74 1.43
C VAL A 318 16.99 -6.81 1.70
N ILE A 319 17.31 -7.74 2.59
CA ILE A 319 16.37 -8.75 3.06
C ILE A 319 15.73 -8.26 4.36
N LEU A 320 14.42 -8.12 4.32
CA LEU A 320 13.59 -7.72 5.44
C LEU A 320 12.78 -8.90 5.93
N SER A 321 12.75 -9.15 7.24
CA SER A 321 11.94 -10.18 7.88
C SER A 321 10.74 -9.55 8.59
N LEU A 322 9.53 -10.11 8.35
CA LEU A 322 8.25 -9.61 8.84
C LEU A 322 7.41 -10.77 9.39
N GLN A 323 6.54 -10.46 10.36
CA GLN A 323 5.61 -11.44 10.96
C GLN A 323 4.15 -11.02 10.82
N ASP A 324 3.90 -9.73 10.63
CA ASP A 324 2.56 -9.17 10.61
C ASP A 324 2.13 -8.71 9.21
N LYS A 325 0.81 -8.55 9.02
CA LYS A 325 0.20 -7.95 7.82
C LYS A 325 0.32 -8.74 6.53
N LEU A 326 0.81 -9.98 6.53
CA LEU A 326 0.91 -10.79 5.31
C LEU A 326 -0.44 -10.89 4.59
N GLN A 327 -1.54 -11.04 5.32
CA GLN A 327 -2.90 -11.11 4.77
C GLN A 327 -3.28 -9.87 3.92
N GLU A 328 -2.71 -8.71 4.24
CA GLU A 328 -2.99 -7.46 3.53
C GLU A 328 -2.06 -7.26 2.31
N VAL A 329 -0.90 -7.93 2.28
CA VAL A 329 0.16 -7.67 1.29
C VAL A 329 0.56 -8.88 0.44
N TYR A 330 0.04 -10.12 0.72
CA TYR A 330 0.51 -11.34 0.05
C TYR A 330 0.40 -11.30 -1.49
N ARG A 331 -0.34 -10.36 -2.04
CA ARG A 331 -0.49 -10.17 -3.48
C ARG A 331 -0.56 -8.69 -3.89
N PRO A 332 0.02 -8.30 -5.05
CA PRO A 332 0.94 -9.11 -5.88
C PRO A 332 2.28 -9.34 -5.17
N ARG A 333 3.05 -10.34 -5.62
CA ARG A 333 4.38 -10.64 -5.02
C ARG A 333 5.39 -9.52 -5.19
N LYS A 334 5.33 -8.75 -6.26
CA LYS A 334 6.16 -7.56 -6.48
C LYS A 334 5.38 -6.31 -6.15
N GLN A 335 5.85 -5.54 -5.17
CA GLN A 335 5.18 -4.32 -4.70
C GLN A 335 6.19 -3.21 -4.42
N LYS A 336 5.75 -1.97 -4.64
CA LYS A 336 6.51 -0.79 -4.21
C LYS A 336 6.69 -0.82 -2.70
N THR A 337 7.95 -0.93 -2.27
CA THR A 337 8.33 -1.02 -0.87
C THR A 337 9.19 0.18 -0.49
N THR A 338 8.96 0.72 0.69
CA THR A 338 9.70 1.88 1.22
C THR A 338 10.10 1.59 2.65
N ILE A 339 11.39 1.58 2.92
CA ILE A 339 11.95 1.58 4.28
C ILE A 339 11.96 3.02 4.77
N ILE A 340 11.39 3.30 5.92
CA ILE A 340 11.38 4.61 6.58
C ILE A 340 12.38 4.52 7.73
N LYS A 341 13.58 5.09 7.53
CA LYS A 341 14.67 5.06 8.53
C LYS A 341 14.41 6.03 9.68
N SER A 342 14.01 7.24 9.33
CA SER A 342 13.69 8.28 10.30
C SER A 342 12.66 9.26 9.76
N GLU A 343 11.89 9.81 10.66
CA GLU A 343 11.03 10.97 10.42
C GLU A 343 11.45 12.08 11.37
N SER A 344 11.69 13.27 10.84
CA SER A 344 12.04 14.43 11.66
C SER A 344 11.42 15.70 11.10
N PRO A 345 11.06 16.66 11.95
CA PRO A 345 10.68 17.99 11.50
C PRO A 345 11.88 18.64 10.79
N ALA A 346 11.64 19.27 9.66
CA ALA A 346 12.66 19.91 8.88
C ALA A 346 12.15 21.19 8.21
N LEU A 347 13.07 22.04 7.79
CA LEU A 347 12.78 23.24 7.02
C LEU A 347 13.16 23.01 5.55
N LYS A 348 12.20 23.24 4.66
CA LYS A 348 12.43 23.20 3.23
C LYS A 348 12.76 24.60 2.70
N ILE A 349 13.90 24.73 2.03
CA ILE A 349 14.37 25.96 1.39
C ILE A 349 14.86 25.68 -0.03
N PRO A 350 14.92 26.66 -0.92
CA PRO A 350 15.57 26.51 -2.22
C PRO A 350 17.08 26.23 -2.07
N THR A 351 17.62 25.33 -2.89
CA THR A 351 19.07 24.99 -2.86
C THR A 351 19.96 26.18 -3.18
N THR A 352 19.45 27.16 -3.92
CA THR A 352 20.17 28.40 -4.26
C THR A 352 20.48 29.25 -3.05
N ALA A 353 19.76 29.10 -1.94
CA ALA A 353 19.99 29.82 -0.69
C ALA A 353 21.21 29.32 0.11
N ILE A 354 21.69 28.11 -0.18
CA ILE A 354 22.80 27.50 0.57
C ILE A 354 24.11 28.17 0.18
N VAL A 355 24.86 28.64 1.17
CA VAL A 355 26.15 29.23 1.03
C VAL A 355 27.21 28.54 1.92
N LYS A 356 28.50 28.75 1.63
CA LYS A 356 29.60 28.32 2.50
C LYS A 356 30.03 29.47 3.38
N GLY A 357 30.09 29.25 4.68
CA GLY A 357 30.59 30.19 5.65
C GLY A 357 32.12 30.33 5.62
N LYS A 358 32.67 31.16 6.51
CA LYS A 358 34.11 31.46 6.58
C LYS A 358 35.01 30.24 6.82
N HIS A 359 34.48 29.24 7.53
CA HIS A 359 35.20 28.01 7.87
C HIS A 359 34.74 26.79 7.04
N GLY A 360 34.06 27.06 5.92
CA GLY A 360 33.59 26.00 5.00
C GLY A 360 32.34 25.24 5.49
N GLU A 361 31.71 25.71 6.56
CA GLU A 361 30.40 25.21 7.00
C GLU A 361 29.29 25.62 6.01
N LYS A 362 28.27 24.77 5.87
CA LYS A 362 27.08 25.12 5.11
C LYS A 362 26.17 26.01 5.96
N GLY A 363 25.55 27.01 5.35
CA GLY A 363 24.64 27.92 6.01
C GLY A 363 23.79 28.68 5.00
N VAL A 364 22.96 29.56 5.51
CA VAL A 364 22.13 30.48 4.73
C VAL A 364 22.31 31.91 5.22
N TYR A 365 22.00 32.86 4.35
CA TYR A 365 21.86 34.25 4.76
C TYR A 365 20.42 34.55 5.13
N VAL A 366 20.24 35.14 6.32
CA VAL A 366 18.95 35.56 6.84
C VAL A 366 18.91 37.08 6.88
N ASP A 367 17.83 37.67 6.40
CA ASP A 367 17.62 39.13 6.54
C ASP A 367 17.32 39.46 8.00
N ALA A 368 18.20 40.28 8.59
CA ALA A 368 18.12 40.72 9.97
C ALA A 368 17.64 42.16 10.05
N VAL A 369 17.29 42.60 11.24
CA VAL A 369 16.83 43.98 11.53
C VAL A 369 17.86 45.00 11.00
N ARG A 370 17.38 46.09 10.37
CA ARG A 370 18.19 47.19 9.85
C ARG A 370 19.04 46.86 8.61
N ARG A 371 18.63 45.92 7.75
CA ARG A 371 19.32 45.55 6.51
C ARG A 371 20.71 44.93 6.71
N PHE A 372 21.01 44.40 7.88
CA PHE A 372 22.13 43.51 8.08
C PHE A 372 21.69 42.08 7.72
N VAL A 373 22.64 41.35 7.14
CA VAL A 373 22.44 39.95 6.78
C VAL A 373 23.23 39.09 7.75
N THR A 374 22.60 38.17 8.39
CA THR A 374 23.26 37.22 9.32
C THR A 374 23.49 35.90 8.64
N PHE A 375 24.70 35.37 8.78
CA PHE A 375 24.99 33.98 8.38
C PHE A 375 24.50 33.04 9.47
N VAL A 376 23.62 32.12 9.09
CA VAL A 376 23.10 31.09 9.98
C VAL A 376 23.59 29.72 9.50
N PRO A 377 24.35 28.98 10.31
CA PRO A 377 24.81 27.66 9.97
C PRO A 377 23.62 26.69 9.94
N VAL A 378 23.64 25.76 8.98
CA VAL A 378 22.57 24.77 8.82
C VAL A 378 23.14 23.37 8.59
N GLU A 379 22.43 22.38 9.13
CA GLU A 379 22.65 20.98 8.83
C GLU A 379 21.71 20.55 7.69
N VAL A 380 22.28 20.19 6.55
CA VAL A 380 21.51 19.77 5.37
C VAL A 380 21.27 18.28 5.45
N LEU A 381 20.02 17.87 5.68
CA LEU A 381 19.58 16.47 5.75
C LEU A 381 19.56 15.83 4.35
N SER A 382 19.03 16.56 3.36
CA SER A 382 18.96 16.08 1.98
C SER A 382 18.76 17.23 0.99
N ILE A 383 19.09 16.97 -0.26
CA ILE A 383 18.80 17.87 -1.39
C ILE A 383 18.05 17.05 -2.44
N ARG A 384 16.79 17.48 -2.77
CA ARG A 384 15.94 16.83 -3.76
C ARG A 384 15.14 17.90 -4.52
N ASP A 385 14.95 17.74 -5.81
CA ASP A 385 14.08 18.60 -6.65
C ASP A 385 14.35 20.12 -6.49
N LYS A 386 15.62 20.53 -6.47
CA LYS A 386 16.05 21.93 -6.26
C LYS A 386 15.67 22.50 -4.89
N ALA A 387 15.24 21.68 -3.95
CA ALA A 387 14.98 22.03 -2.56
C ALA A 387 16.00 21.36 -1.63
N ALA A 388 16.38 22.05 -0.57
CA ALA A 388 17.19 21.52 0.52
C ALA A 388 16.31 21.37 1.76
N TYR A 389 16.47 20.24 2.43
CA TYR A 389 15.82 19.93 3.70
C TYR A 389 16.84 20.13 4.80
N ILE A 390 16.52 21.01 5.74
CA ILE A 390 17.40 21.51 6.79
C ILE A 390 16.89 21.00 8.14
N SER A 391 17.79 20.49 8.97
CA SER A 391 17.48 20.13 10.35
C SER A 391 17.01 21.36 11.14
N MET A 392 15.95 21.19 11.93
CA MET A 392 15.50 22.22 12.87
C MET A 392 16.34 22.26 14.15
N GLY A 393 17.32 21.34 14.28
CA GLY A 393 18.14 21.18 15.47
C GLY A 393 17.40 20.45 16.59
N ASP A 394 17.92 20.60 17.81
CA ASP A 394 17.28 20.12 19.03
C ASP A 394 16.07 20.99 19.44
N ASP A 395 15.43 20.66 20.56
CA ASP A 395 14.27 21.40 21.11
C ASP A 395 14.56 22.91 21.34
N LYS A 396 15.84 23.30 21.41
CA LYS A 396 16.29 24.71 21.54
C LYS A 396 16.63 25.33 20.19
N GLY A 397 16.55 24.59 19.11
CA GLY A 397 16.96 25.03 17.77
C GLY A 397 18.48 25.13 17.62
N MET A 398 19.22 24.19 18.22
CA MET A 398 20.68 24.15 18.17
C MET A 398 21.14 22.95 17.33
N ILE A 399 22.22 23.14 16.57
CA ILE A 399 22.93 22.07 15.85
C ILE A 399 24.39 22.06 16.27
N LYS A 400 25.05 20.92 16.14
CA LYS A 400 26.50 20.80 16.36
C LYS A 400 27.27 21.17 15.08
N ASN A 401 28.12 22.16 15.18
CA ASN A 401 29.00 22.47 14.07
C ASN A 401 30.15 21.44 13.93
N LYS A 402 30.96 21.53 12.87
CA LYS A 402 32.08 20.60 12.63
C LYS A 402 33.11 20.51 13.77
N LYS A 403 33.13 21.47 14.66
CA LYS A 403 34.03 21.51 15.85
C LYS A 403 33.31 20.98 17.12
N GLY A 404 32.09 20.43 17.00
CA GLY A 404 31.28 19.93 18.12
C GLY A 404 30.62 21.02 18.98
N LYS A 405 30.78 22.32 18.61
CA LYS A 405 30.16 23.43 19.34
C LYS A 405 28.69 23.58 18.92
N GLU A 406 27.81 23.74 19.88
CA GLU A 406 26.40 24.04 19.65
C GLU A 406 26.23 25.47 19.12
N VAL A 407 25.47 25.59 18.03
CA VAL A 407 25.18 26.87 17.37
C VAL A 407 23.73 26.90 16.97
N THR A 408 23.11 28.08 17.04
CA THR A 408 21.71 28.25 16.65
C THR A 408 21.56 28.01 15.14
N THR A 409 20.58 27.21 14.74
CA THR A 409 20.26 26.97 13.35
C THR A 409 19.05 27.80 12.88
N LEU A 410 18.64 27.55 11.63
CA LEU A 410 17.55 28.24 10.97
C LEU A 410 16.21 27.96 11.67
N ARG A 411 15.38 29.00 11.79
CA ARG A 411 14.04 28.93 12.36
C ARG A 411 12.97 29.19 11.30
N PRO A 412 11.75 28.68 11.46
CA PRO A 412 10.64 28.89 10.50
C PRO A 412 10.32 30.36 10.25
N THR A 413 10.53 31.22 11.26
CA THR A 413 10.24 32.64 11.21
C THR A 413 11.32 33.49 10.53
N ASN A 414 12.44 32.89 10.15
CA ASN A 414 13.52 33.59 9.49
C ASN A 414 13.21 33.86 8.02
N GLU A 415 13.62 35.00 7.51
CA GLU A 415 13.57 35.33 6.09
C GLU A 415 14.91 34.95 5.43
N VAL A 416 14.90 33.87 4.66
CA VAL A 416 16.08 33.34 3.98
C VAL A 416 16.28 34.04 2.64
N ILE A 417 17.49 34.50 2.39
CA ILE A 417 17.87 35.11 1.11
C ILE A 417 18.11 34.01 0.06
N VAL A 418 17.25 33.97 -0.96
CA VAL A 418 17.29 32.97 -2.04
C VAL A 418 18.38 33.23 -3.06
N GLU A 419 18.77 34.52 -3.22
CA GLU A 419 19.80 34.96 -4.18
C GLU A 419 21.01 35.54 -3.43
N PRO A 420 21.83 34.72 -2.74
CA PRO A 420 22.91 35.19 -1.88
C PRO A 420 24.01 35.97 -2.63
N LYS A 421 24.12 35.78 -3.95
CA LYS A 421 25.09 36.53 -4.80
C LYS A 421 24.81 38.05 -4.86
N LYS A 422 23.55 38.44 -4.58
CA LYS A 422 23.16 39.86 -4.54
C LYS A 422 23.44 40.54 -3.18
N VAL A 423 23.89 39.76 -2.18
CA VAL A 423 24.25 40.28 -0.86
C VAL A 423 25.62 40.91 -0.87
N ARG A 424 25.71 42.15 -0.38
CA ARG A 424 26.99 42.85 -0.25
C ARG A 424 27.79 42.29 0.93
N LYS A 425 29.07 41.99 0.71
CA LYS A 425 29.94 41.38 1.74
C LYS A 425 30.13 42.23 2.99
N ASP A 426 30.05 43.56 2.85
CA ASP A 426 30.15 44.53 3.96
C ASP A 426 28.92 44.53 4.90
N LYS A 427 27.82 43.88 4.51
CA LYS A 427 26.59 43.78 5.32
C LYS A 427 26.43 42.43 6.00
N ILE A 428 27.35 41.49 5.79
CA ILE A 428 27.24 40.16 6.37
C ILE A 428 27.81 40.14 7.78
N VAL A 429 27.00 39.76 8.75
CA VAL A 429 27.39 39.47 10.14
C VAL A 429 27.51 37.96 10.29
N TYR A 430 28.63 37.51 10.86
CA TYR A 430 28.90 36.07 11.06
C TYR A 430 28.81 35.69 12.53
#